data_ff5368187b790c3b17c4b56014254c3f
#
_entry.id   ff5368187b790c3b17c4b56014254c3f
#
_cell.length_a   1.000
_cell.length_b   1.000
_cell.length_c   1.000
_cell.angle_alpha   90.00
_cell.angle_beta   90.00
_cell.angle_gamma   90.00
#
_symmetry.space_group_name_H-M   'P 1'
#
loop_
_entity.id
_entity.type
_entity.pdbx_description
1 polymer ?
#
loop_
_entity_poly.entity_id
_entity_poly.type
_entity_poly.pdbx_seq_one_letter_code
_entity_poly.pdbx_strand_id
1 'polypeptide(L)'
;MKQLDTKLMHPADQITVVIGRIYRSGMTTTSGGNISIKDENGDIWITPGAVDKGSLTPKDIVCVKADGTVIGPHKPSSEFPFHKAIYEMRPKMTAVIHAHPPALVSFSITHQIPNTNIIPQAKRVCGKIGFAPYDVPGSQGLGQKIAAEFKNHPDYKAVIMENHGVVLCGEDLMDAYQRFETLEFCARTVINAKTLGEPTYLTDDQIE
;
A
#
# COMPACT_ATOMS: atom_id res chain seq x y z
N MET A 1 -0.99 4.28 24.61
CA MET A 1 -2.09 3.57 23.90
C MET A 1 -1.63 2.12 23.71
N LYS A 2 -2.40 1.11 24.19
CA LYS A 2 -2.05 -0.27 23.87
C LYS A 2 -2.25 -0.48 22.36
N GLN A 3 -1.18 -0.79 21.66
CA GLN A 3 -1.25 -1.17 20.25
C GLN A 3 -2.03 -2.49 20.15
N LEU A 4 -2.96 -2.57 19.21
CA LEU A 4 -3.64 -3.84 18.92
C LEU A 4 -2.57 -4.83 18.47
N ASP A 5 -2.43 -5.95 19.18
CA ASP A 5 -1.50 -7.00 18.75
C ASP A 5 -2.14 -7.77 17.59
N THR A 6 -1.92 -7.24 16.39
CA THR A 6 -2.48 -7.83 15.18
C THR A 6 -1.89 -9.21 14.86
N LYS A 7 -0.73 -9.56 15.42
CA LYS A 7 -0.11 -10.88 15.22
C LYS A 7 -0.93 -12.02 15.83
N LEU A 8 -1.81 -11.70 16.79
CA LEU A 8 -2.75 -12.67 17.37
C LEU A 8 -4.04 -12.84 16.55
N MET A 9 -4.24 -12.01 15.50
CA MET A 9 -5.43 -12.05 14.67
C MET A 9 -5.18 -12.89 13.42
N HIS A 10 -6.19 -13.61 12.98
CA HIS A 10 -6.14 -14.29 11.68
C HIS A 10 -5.91 -13.27 10.53
N PRO A 11 -5.13 -13.57 9.48
CA PRO A 11 -4.88 -12.64 8.37
C PRO A 11 -6.14 -12.00 7.78
N ALA A 12 -7.23 -12.76 7.64
CA ALA A 12 -8.49 -12.25 7.13
C ALA A 12 -9.10 -11.15 8.03
N ASP A 13 -9.00 -11.31 9.35
CA ASP A 13 -9.48 -10.31 10.31
C ASP A 13 -8.63 -9.03 10.23
N GLN A 14 -7.31 -9.18 10.15
CA GLN A 14 -6.40 -8.05 10.01
C GLN A 14 -6.71 -7.25 8.74
N ILE A 15 -6.86 -7.93 7.60
CA ILE A 15 -7.16 -7.32 6.30
C ILE A 15 -8.47 -6.53 6.37
N THR A 16 -9.54 -7.11 6.94
CA THR A 16 -10.84 -6.45 7.01
C THR A 16 -10.83 -5.22 7.92
N VAL A 17 -10.09 -5.27 9.02
CA VAL A 17 -9.91 -4.09 9.88
C VAL A 17 -9.20 -2.96 9.13
N VAL A 18 -8.12 -3.26 8.42
CA VAL A 18 -7.31 -2.24 7.74
C VAL A 18 -8.02 -1.69 6.50
N ILE A 19 -8.61 -2.54 5.64
CA ILE A 19 -9.35 -2.04 4.48
C ILE A 19 -10.55 -1.19 4.90
N GLY A 20 -11.22 -1.56 6.00
CA GLY A 20 -12.30 -0.75 6.57
C GLY A 20 -11.83 0.62 7.08
N ARG A 21 -10.61 0.73 7.65
CA ARG A 21 -10.01 2.02 8.02
C ARG A 21 -9.75 2.86 6.77
N ILE A 22 -9.10 2.29 5.75
CA ILE A 22 -8.78 2.96 4.48
C ILE A 22 -10.05 3.48 3.81
N TYR A 23 -11.11 2.65 3.75
CA TYR A 23 -12.39 3.03 3.15
C TYR A 23 -13.07 4.18 3.92
N ARG A 24 -13.21 4.05 5.24
CA ARG A 24 -13.84 5.10 6.07
C ARG A 24 -13.09 6.43 6.09
N SER A 25 -11.78 6.40 5.86
CA SER A 25 -10.96 7.62 5.74
C SER A 25 -10.99 8.24 4.34
N GLY A 26 -11.78 7.69 3.40
CA GLY A 26 -11.85 8.18 2.03
C GLY A 26 -10.56 8.01 1.23
N MET A 27 -9.72 7.02 1.61
CA MET A 27 -8.45 6.74 0.94
C MET A 27 -8.57 5.63 -0.11
N THR A 28 -9.79 5.19 -0.39
CA THR A 28 -10.16 4.30 -1.50
C THR A 28 -11.67 4.42 -1.78
N THR A 29 -12.14 3.71 -2.82
CA THR A 29 -13.55 3.63 -3.21
C THR A 29 -14.10 2.21 -3.01
N THR A 30 -15.38 2.00 -3.27
CA THR A 30 -16.02 0.69 -3.17
C THR A 30 -15.32 -0.40 -3.97
N SER A 31 -14.80 -0.06 -5.15
CA SER A 31 -14.14 -0.99 -6.07
C SER A 31 -12.62 -0.93 -6.06
N GLY A 32 -12.04 0.13 -5.47
CA GLY A 32 -10.61 0.40 -5.54
C GLY A 32 -9.79 -0.26 -4.44
N GLY A 33 -8.52 -0.49 -4.74
CA GLY A 33 -7.54 -0.96 -3.77
C GLY A 33 -7.67 -2.42 -3.38
N ASN A 34 -6.59 -2.95 -2.81
CA ASN A 34 -6.49 -4.30 -2.31
C ASN A 34 -5.37 -4.42 -1.27
N ILE A 35 -5.53 -5.39 -0.40
CA ILE A 35 -4.59 -5.67 0.69
C ILE A 35 -4.31 -7.16 0.70
N SER A 36 -3.05 -7.53 0.91
CA SER A 36 -2.68 -8.92 1.16
C SER A 36 -1.75 -9.09 2.34
N ILE A 37 -1.76 -10.30 2.90
CA ILE A 37 -0.81 -10.82 3.89
C ILE A 37 -0.29 -12.15 3.39
N LYS A 38 1.02 -12.34 3.40
CA LYS A 38 1.67 -13.64 3.23
C LYS A 38 1.93 -14.24 4.59
N ASP A 39 1.37 -15.40 4.88
CA ASP A 39 1.57 -16.11 6.14
C ASP A 39 2.85 -16.96 6.15
N GLU A 40 3.10 -17.62 7.29
CA GLU A 40 4.28 -18.44 7.53
C GLU A 40 4.36 -19.68 6.63
N ASN A 41 3.22 -20.15 6.11
CA ASN A 41 3.14 -21.28 5.17
C ASN A 41 3.45 -20.84 3.72
N GLY A 42 3.58 -19.53 3.48
CA GLY A 42 3.72 -18.96 2.14
C GLY A 42 2.39 -18.74 1.42
N ASP A 43 1.27 -18.96 2.10
CA ASP A 43 -0.07 -18.70 1.58
C ASP A 43 -0.34 -17.19 1.60
N ILE A 44 -1.02 -16.68 0.57
CA ILE A 44 -1.33 -15.25 0.46
C ILE A 44 -2.83 -15.04 0.65
N TRP A 45 -3.18 -14.36 1.73
CA TRP A 45 -4.52 -13.89 2.02
C TRP A 45 -4.70 -12.53 1.37
N ILE A 46 -5.76 -12.36 0.56
CA ILE A 46 -5.97 -11.12 -0.22
C ILE A 46 -7.44 -10.76 -0.30
N THR A 47 -7.71 -9.45 -0.35
CA THR A 47 -9.06 -8.95 -0.62
C THR A 47 -9.57 -9.45 -1.97
N PRO A 48 -10.87 -9.78 -2.10
CA PRO A 48 -11.45 -10.22 -3.36
C PRO A 48 -11.51 -9.10 -4.40
N GLY A 49 -11.53 -9.49 -5.68
CA GLY A 49 -11.89 -8.62 -6.79
C GLY A 49 -13.41 -8.40 -6.88
N ALA A 50 -13.82 -7.24 -7.38
CA ALA A 50 -15.22 -6.90 -7.67
C ALA A 50 -16.21 -7.04 -6.48
N VAL A 51 -15.71 -6.86 -5.24
CA VAL A 51 -16.53 -6.83 -4.03
C VAL A 51 -16.34 -5.48 -3.34
N ASP A 52 -17.44 -4.93 -2.80
CA ASP A 52 -17.44 -3.64 -2.10
C ASP A 52 -16.49 -3.65 -0.89
N LYS A 53 -15.49 -2.76 -0.94
CA LYS A 53 -14.43 -2.66 0.09
C LYS A 53 -14.96 -2.16 1.43
N GLY A 54 -16.07 -1.42 1.42
CA GLY A 54 -16.71 -0.89 2.63
C GLY A 54 -17.46 -1.92 3.47
N SER A 55 -17.85 -3.05 2.87
CA SER A 55 -18.66 -4.09 3.49
C SER A 55 -17.96 -5.43 3.68
N LEU A 56 -16.67 -5.52 3.35
CA LEU A 56 -15.90 -6.77 3.49
C LEU A 56 -15.89 -7.29 4.92
N THR A 57 -16.12 -8.60 5.04
CA THR A 57 -15.97 -9.39 6.26
C THR A 57 -14.81 -10.36 6.14
N PRO A 58 -14.31 -10.95 7.25
CA PRO A 58 -13.24 -11.97 7.17
C PRO A 58 -13.59 -13.17 6.29
N LYS A 59 -14.88 -13.49 6.13
CA LYS A 59 -15.35 -14.62 5.30
C LYS A 59 -15.20 -14.36 3.80
N ASP A 60 -15.08 -13.07 3.40
CA ASP A 60 -14.93 -12.67 2.01
C ASP A 60 -13.46 -12.70 1.54
N ILE A 61 -12.51 -12.74 2.48
CA ILE A 61 -11.09 -12.74 2.15
C ILE A 61 -10.69 -14.08 1.53
N VAL A 62 -9.93 -14.00 0.45
CA VAL A 62 -9.49 -15.16 -0.35
C VAL A 62 -8.09 -15.57 0.08
N CYS A 63 -7.87 -16.89 0.21
CA CYS A 63 -6.55 -17.47 0.42
C CYS A 63 -6.05 -18.08 -0.89
N VAL A 64 -4.91 -17.63 -1.37
CA VAL A 64 -4.17 -18.25 -2.47
C VAL A 64 -3.03 -19.03 -1.85
N LYS A 65 -3.11 -20.35 -1.93
CA LYS A 65 -2.11 -21.27 -1.38
C LYS A 65 -0.78 -21.14 -2.11
N ALA A 66 0.30 -21.58 -1.47
CA ALA A 66 1.63 -21.58 -2.10
C ALA A 66 1.69 -22.39 -3.40
N ASP A 67 0.85 -23.42 -3.55
CA ASP A 67 0.70 -24.22 -4.77
C ASP A 67 -0.20 -23.59 -5.83
N GLY A 68 -0.78 -22.41 -5.56
CA GLY A 68 -1.69 -21.70 -6.44
C GLY A 68 -3.17 -22.05 -6.26
N THR A 69 -3.53 -22.99 -5.38
CA THR A 69 -4.93 -23.31 -5.08
C THR A 69 -5.63 -22.11 -4.45
N VAL A 70 -6.80 -21.75 -4.93
CA VAL A 70 -7.61 -20.64 -4.42
C VAL A 70 -8.71 -21.17 -3.49
N ILE A 71 -8.75 -20.65 -2.26
CA ILE A 71 -9.75 -21.00 -1.25
C ILE A 71 -10.53 -19.73 -0.87
N GLY A 72 -11.84 -19.79 -0.88
CA GLY A 72 -12.74 -18.70 -0.51
C GLY A 72 -13.92 -18.57 -1.46
N PRO A 73 -14.91 -17.70 -1.12
CA PRO A 73 -16.16 -17.59 -1.90
C PRO A 73 -15.99 -16.73 -3.17
N HIS A 74 -14.87 -16.02 -3.31
CA HIS A 74 -14.64 -15.06 -4.38
C HIS A 74 -13.36 -15.36 -5.16
N LYS A 75 -13.18 -14.68 -6.31
CA LYS A 75 -11.88 -14.62 -6.99
C LYS A 75 -10.97 -13.64 -6.26
N PRO A 76 -9.65 -13.90 -6.18
CA PRO A 76 -8.70 -12.92 -5.67
C PRO A 76 -8.73 -11.64 -6.51
N SER A 77 -8.23 -10.54 -5.96
CA SER A 77 -8.05 -9.29 -6.70
C SER A 77 -7.32 -9.54 -8.03
N SER A 78 -7.74 -8.87 -9.10
CA SER A 78 -7.05 -8.90 -10.40
C SER A 78 -5.60 -8.40 -10.32
N GLU A 79 -5.25 -7.68 -9.26
CA GLU A 79 -3.92 -7.15 -9.00
C GLU A 79 -3.05 -8.08 -8.15
N PHE A 80 -3.55 -9.27 -7.79
CA PHE A 80 -2.77 -10.31 -7.10
C PHE A 80 -1.37 -10.56 -7.72
N PRO A 81 -1.18 -10.52 -9.06
CA PRO A 81 0.15 -10.75 -9.65
C PRO A 81 1.24 -9.83 -9.14
N PHE A 82 0.98 -8.52 -8.98
CA PHE A 82 2.02 -7.64 -8.44
C PHE A 82 2.24 -7.81 -6.93
N HIS A 83 1.21 -8.18 -6.15
CA HIS A 83 1.40 -8.54 -4.74
C HIS A 83 2.39 -9.71 -4.61
N LYS A 84 2.17 -10.75 -5.40
CA LYS A 84 3.06 -11.91 -5.44
C LYS A 84 4.48 -11.53 -5.85
N ALA A 85 4.62 -10.72 -6.90
CA ALA A 85 5.93 -10.23 -7.36
C ALA A 85 6.68 -9.42 -6.27
N ILE A 86 5.97 -8.59 -5.49
CA ILE A 86 6.57 -7.86 -4.37
C ILE A 86 7.10 -8.83 -3.31
N TYR A 87 6.34 -9.85 -2.92
CA TYR A 87 6.79 -10.86 -1.95
C TYR A 87 8.01 -11.65 -2.42
N GLU A 88 8.11 -11.91 -3.73
CA GLU A 88 9.27 -12.56 -4.34
C GLU A 88 10.51 -11.66 -4.29
N MET A 89 10.36 -10.36 -4.59
CA MET A 89 11.45 -9.37 -4.54
C MET A 89 11.83 -8.97 -3.11
N ARG A 90 10.91 -9.10 -2.16
CA ARG A 90 11.03 -8.65 -0.77
C ARG A 90 10.64 -9.75 0.20
N PRO A 91 11.43 -10.83 0.36
CA PRO A 91 11.06 -12.00 1.18
C PRO A 91 10.74 -11.68 2.65
N LYS A 92 11.34 -10.59 3.20
CA LYS A 92 11.08 -10.12 4.57
C LYS A 92 9.75 -9.38 4.73
N MET A 93 9.17 -8.93 3.62
CA MET A 93 7.87 -8.25 3.65
C MET A 93 6.77 -9.29 3.65
N THR A 94 5.81 -9.15 4.57
CA THR A 94 4.69 -10.07 4.70
C THR A 94 3.34 -9.42 4.45
N ALA A 95 3.31 -8.10 4.21
CA ALA A 95 2.08 -7.38 3.87
C ALA A 95 2.28 -6.42 2.71
N VAL A 96 1.25 -6.30 1.87
CA VAL A 96 1.18 -5.33 0.77
C VAL A 96 -0.18 -4.63 0.82
N ILE A 97 -0.15 -3.30 0.71
CA ILE A 97 -1.32 -2.44 0.59
C ILE A 97 -1.24 -1.70 -0.75
N HIS A 98 -2.30 -1.80 -1.53
CA HIS A 98 -2.57 -0.92 -2.67
C HIS A 98 -3.88 -0.20 -2.46
N ALA A 99 -3.90 1.12 -2.69
CA ALA A 99 -5.11 1.93 -2.65
C ALA A 99 -4.96 3.22 -3.48
N HIS A 100 -6.07 3.98 -3.56
CA HIS A 100 -6.18 5.20 -4.36
C HIS A 100 -6.44 6.44 -3.48
N PRO A 101 -5.54 6.76 -2.52
CA PRO A 101 -5.74 7.91 -1.64
C PRO A 101 -5.61 9.22 -2.43
N PRO A 102 -6.57 10.17 -2.28
CA PRO A 102 -6.73 11.30 -3.20
C PRO A 102 -5.49 12.19 -3.36
N ALA A 103 -4.76 12.45 -2.28
CA ALA A 103 -3.57 13.29 -2.40
C ALA A 103 -2.44 12.58 -3.15
N LEU A 104 -2.19 11.28 -2.87
CA LEU A 104 -1.18 10.52 -3.61
C LEU A 104 -1.56 10.28 -5.06
N VAL A 105 -2.87 10.12 -5.36
CA VAL A 105 -3.36 10.08 -6.74
C VAL A 105 -3.09 11.41 -7.44
N SER A 106 -3.28 12.55 -6.76
CA SER A 106 -2.95 13.87 -7.33
C SER A 106 -1.46 14.00 -7.66
N PHE A 107 -0.59 13.51 -6.77
CA PHE A 107 0.85 13.44 -7.04
C PHE A 107 1.17 12.51 -8.22
N SER A 108 0.49 11.37 -8.32
CA SER A 108 0.70 10.42 -9.42
C SER A 108 0.35 11.01 -10.79
N ILE A 109 -0.75 11.78 -10.87
CA ILE A 109 -1.23 12.44 -12.08
C ILE A 109 -0.29 13.59 -12.52
N THR A 110 0.34 14.26 -11.56
CA THR A 110 1.28 15.34 -11.82
C THR A 110 2.73 14.87 -11.99
N HIS A 111 2.96 13.55 -11.97
CA HIS A 111 4.28 12.92 -12.09
C HIS A 111 5.26 13.40 -11.02
N GLN A 112 4.75 13.61 -9.80
CA GLN A 112 5.54 14.08 -8.67
C GLN A 112 5.54 13.06 -7.54
N ILE A 113 6.56 13.16 -6.70
CA ILE A 113 6.66 12.42 -5.43
C ILE A 113 6.57 13.44 -4.30
N PRO A 114 5.72 13.27 -3.28
CA PRO A 114 5.69 14.17 -2.14
C PRO A 114 7.02 14.14 -1.39
N ASN A 115 7.55 15.31 -1.08
CA ASN A 115 8.79 15.42 -0.32
C ASN A 115 8.51 15.09 1.16
N THR A 116 9.00 13.97 1.63
CA THR A 116 8.80 13.49 3.01
C THR A 116 9.54 14.31 4.06
N ASN A 117 10.49 15.17 3.65
CA ASN A 117 11.19 16.10 4.55
C ASN A 117 10.30 17.27 5.04
N ILE A 118 8.99 17.25 4.71
CA ILE A 118 8.02 18.25 5.21
C ILE A 118 7.86 18.17 6.73
N ILE A 119 7.94 16.97 7.31
CA ILE A 119 7.91 16.72 8.76
C ILE A 119 8.78 15.50 9.10
N PRO A 120 9.44 15.47 10.28
CA PRO A 120 10.35 14.37 10.66
C PRO A 120 9.67 13.00 10.63
N GLN A 121 8.42 12.89 11.09
CA GLN A 121 7.67 11.64 11.09
C GLN A 121 7.51 11.06 9.68
N ALA A 122 7.16 11.89 8.69
CA ALA A 122 6.98 11.42 7.31
C ALA A 122 8.28 10.83 6.74
N LYS A 123 9.41 11.50 6.98
CA LYS A 123 10.72 11.01 6.55
C LYS A 123 11.09 9.68 7.20
N ARG A 124 10.96 9.59 8.54
CA ARG A 124 11.34 8.39 9.31
C ARG A 124 10.47 7.19 8.98
N VAL A 125 9.16 7.39 8.79
CA VAL A 125 8.20 6.31 8.53
C VAL A 125 8.21 5.88 7.06
N CYS A 126 8.16 6.82 6.13
CA CYS A 126 8.00 6.52 4.70
C CYS A 126 9.34 6.31 3.98
N GLY A 127 10.40 6.98 4.42
CA GLY A 127 11.71 6.91 3.76
C GLY A 127 11.65 7.44 2.34
N LYS A 128 12.35 6.76 1.44
CA LYS A 128 12.35 7.04 0.00
C LYS A 128 11.20 6.32 -0.69
N ILE A 129 10.70 6.91 -1.76
CA ILE A 129 9.51 6.48 -2.49
C ILE A 129 9.85 6.36 -3.97
N GLY A 130 9.45 5.26 -4.59
CA GLY A 130 9.58 5.02 -6.02
C GLY A 130 8.41 5.57 -6.83
N PHE A 131 8.59 5.57 -8.15
CA PHE A 131 7.57 5.97 -9.11
C PHE A 131 7.56 5.00 -10.29
N ALA A 132 6.47 4.26 -10.48
CA ALA A 132 6.28 3.34 -11.59
C ALA A 132 5.50 4.02 -12.72
N PRO A 133 6.03 4.02 -13.98
CA PRO A 133 5.32 4.54 -15.12
C PRO A 133 4.03 3.78 -15.40
N TYR A 134 3.05 4.47 -16.01
CA TYR A 134 1.74 3.91 -16.32
C TYR A 134 1.81 2.56 -17.05
N ASP A 135 0.92 1.69 -16.69
CA ASP A 135 0.50 0.52 -17.45
C ASP A 135 -0.93 0.17 -17.04
N VAL A 136 -1.56 -0.73 -17.80
CA VAL A 136 -2.96 -1.13 -17.56
C VAL A 136 -3.08 -1.79 -16.18
N PRO A 137 -4.00 -1.31 -15.31
CA PRO A 137 -4.24 -1.93 -14.01
C PRO A 137 -4.52 -3.44 -14.11
N GLY A 138 -3.87 -4.24 -13.25
CA GLY A 138 -3.96 -5.69 -13.27
C GLY A 138 -3.13 -6.37 -14.36
N SER A 139 -2.43 -5.63 -15.22
CA SER A 139 -1.55 -6.20 -16.24
C SER A 139 -0.24 -6.74 -15.65
N GLN A 140 0.35 -7.69 -16.35
CA GLN A 140 1.70 -8.17 -16.06
C GLN A 140 2.75 -7.05 -16.21
N GLY A 141 2.55 -6.15 -17.17
CA GLY A 141 3.44 -5.01 -17.41
C GLY A 141 3.51 -4.08 -16.19
N LEU A 142 2.37 -3.71 -15.61
CA LEU A 142 2.34 -2.91 -14.38
C LEU A 142 3.07 -3.64 -13.24
N GLY A 143 2.82 -4.93 -13.07
CA GLY A 143 3.50 -5.75 -12.06
C GLY A 143 5.02 -5.74 -12.23
N GLN A 144 5.52 -5.84 -13.45
CA GLN A 144 6.96 -5.80 -13.75
C GLN A 144 7.58 -4.43 -13.44
N LYS A 145 6.88 -3.32 -13.76
CA LYS A 145 7.35 -1.96 -13.46
C LYS A 145 7.44 -1.73 -11.95
N ILE A 146 6.42 -2.12 -11.19
CA ILE A 146 6.44 -2.04 -9.73
C ILE A 146 7.57 -2.91 -9.14
N ALA A 147 7.70 -4.15 -9.60
CA ALA A 147 8.74 -5.06 -9.13
C ALA A 147 10.14 -4.51 -9.43
N ALA A 148 10.34 -3.85 -10.57
CA ALA A 148 11.61 -3.22 -10.93
C ALA A 148 12.00 -2.10 -9.94
N GLU A 149 11.05 -1.24 -9.53
CA GLU A 149 11.30 -0.22 -8.52
C GLU A 149 11.77 -0.83 -7.19
N PHE A 150 11.07 -1.85 -6.70
CA PHE A 150 11.47 -2.53 -5.48
C PHE A 150 12.78 -3.32 -5.60
N LYS A 151 13.09 -3.83 -6.78
CA LYS A 151 14.34 -4.56 -7.05
C LYS A 151 15.55 -3.63 -7.08
N ASN A 152 15.42 -2.52 -7.83
CA ASN A 152 16.51 -1.59 -8.07
C ASN A 152 16.80 -0.69 -6.86
N HIS A 153 15.80 -0.49 -6.00
CA HIS A 153 15.87 0.36 -4.82
C HIS A 153 15.46 -0.40 -3.54
N PRO A 154 16.38 -1.14 -2.92
CA PRO A 154 16.10 -1.97 -1.74
C PRO A 154 15.57 -1.22 -0.52
N ASP A 155 15.80 0.07 -0.42
CA ASP A 155 15.33 0.97 0.63
C ASP A 155 13.90 1.50 0.40
N TYR A 156 13.34 1.37 -0.80
CA TYR A 156 11.97 1.78 -1.07
C TYR A 156 10.96 0.84 -0.39
N LYS A 157 9.96 1.42 0.27
CA LYS A 157 8.83 0.70 0.89
C LYS A 157 7.50 1.07 0.24
N ALA A 158 7.50 2.10 -0.61
CA ALA A 158 6.35 2.61 -1.33
C ALA A 158 6.72 2.93 -2.77
N VAL A 159 5.78 2.69 -3.69
CA VAL A 159 5.87 3.07 -5.10
C VAL A 159 4.57 3.76 -5.50
N ILE A 160 4.65 4.99 -5.95
CA ILE A 160 3.53 5.70 -6.59
C ILE A 160 3.41 5.16 -8.01
N MET A 161 2.20 4.85 -8.43
CA MET A 161 1.89 4.37 -9.78
C MET A 161 1.25 5.50 -10.59
N GLU A 162 1.86 5.85 -11.72
CA GLU A 162 1.40 6.94 -12.59
C GLU A 162 -0.09 6.81 -12.92
N ASN A 163 -0.86 7.89 -12.71
CA ASN A 163 -2.31 7.99 -12.97
C ASN A 163 -3.15 6.87 -12.32
N HIS A 164 -2.70 6.32 -11.18
CA HIS A 164 -3.39 5.20 -10.58
C HIS A 164 -3.51 5.34 -9.05
N GLY A 165 -2.43 5.21 -8.32
CA GLY A 165 -2.44 5.21 -6.87
C GLY A 165 -1.08 4.89 -6.28
N VAL A 166 -1.06 4.16 -5.17
CA VAL A 166 0.17 3.78 -4.47
C VAL A 166 0.14 2.33 -4.04
N VAL A 167 1.30 1.67 -4.08
CA VAL A 167 1.52 0.36 -3.47
C VAL A 167 2.64 0.45 -2.44
N LEU A 168 2.44 -0.18 -1.29
CA LEU A 168 3.39 -0.22 -0.18
C LEU A 168 3.54 -1.64 0.33
N CYS A 169 4.73 -1.93 0.87
CA CYS A 169 4.99 -3.19 1.56
C CYS A 169 5.51 -2.94 2.98
N GLY A 170 5.25 -3.90 3.86
CA GLY A 170 5.67 -3.87 5.26
C GLY A 170 6.06 -5.25 5.79
N GLU A 171 6.79 -5.24 6.91
CA GLU A 171 7.14 -6.47 7.62
C GLU A 171 5.93 -7.13 8.28
N ASP A 172 4.89 -6.34 8.55
CA ASP A 172 3.54 -6.77 8.88
C ASP A 172 2.52 -5.77 8.34
N LEU A 173 1.22 -6.08 8.47
CA LEU A 173 0.17 -5.23 7.93
C LEU A 173 0.09 -3.85 8.61
N MET A 174 0.42 -3.77 9.90
CA MET A 174 0.39 -2.47 10.60
C MET A 174 1.57 -1.60 10.22
N ASP A 175 2.76 -2.17 9.95
CA ASP A 175 3.90 -1.45 9.39
C ASP A 175 3.57 -0.89 8.00
N ALA A 176 2.97 -1.71 7.12
CA ALA A 176 2.51 -1.24 5.81
C ALA A 176 1.44 -0.14 5.94
N TYR A 177 0.46 -0.30 6.85
CA TYR A 177 -0.61 0.67 7.05
C TYR A 177 -0.11 1.98 7.63
N GLN A 178 0.81 1.97 8.59
CA GLN A 178 1.41 3.18 9.15
C GLN A 178 2.11 3.99 8.04
N ARG A 179 2.85 3.33 7.16
CA ARG A 179 3.50 3.99 6.00
C ARG A 179 2.47 4.59 5.06
N PHE A 180 1.41 3.82 4.75
CA PHE A 180 0.34 4.25 3.86
C PHE A 180 -0.36 5.51 4.39
N GLU A 181 -0.80 5.48 5.65
CA GLU A 181 -1.50 6.60 6.29
C GLU A 181 -0.59 7.82 6.41
N THR A 182 0.68 7.62 6.83
CA THR A 182 1.64 8.71 6.98
C THR A 182 2.00 9.35 5.63
N LEU A 183 2.12 8.55 4.57
CA LEU A 183 2.44 9.07 3.23
C LEU A 183 1.29 9.90 2.66
N GLU A 184 0.05 9.43 2.80
CA GLU A 184 -1.12 10.22 2.40
C GLU A 184 -1.25 11.50 3.23
N PHE A 185 -1.01 11.44 4.54
CA PHE A 185 -0.98 12.63 5.40
C PHE A 185 0.09 13.63 4.94
N CYS A 186 1.30 13.16 4.64
CA CYS A 186 2.38 13.97 4.08
C CYS A 186 1.96 14.65 2.77
N ALA A 187 1.39 13.90 1.83
CA ALA A 187 0.94 14.41 0.54
C ALA A 187 -0.14 15.49 0.69
N ARG A 188 -1.15 15.26 1.53
CA ARG A 188 -2.18 16.27 1.86
C ARG A 188 -1.58 17.51 2.47
N THR A 189 -0.60 17.35 3.38
CA THR A 189 0.07 18.47 4.04
C THR A 189 0.84 19.31 3.03
N VAL A 190 1.57 18.70 2.10
CA VAL A 190 2.29 19.43 1.04
C VAL A 190 1.31 20.20 0.15
N ILE A 191 0.19 19.58 -0.27
CA ILE A 191 -0.82 20.27 -1.09
C ILE A 191 -1.40 21.48 -0.33
N ASN A 192 -1.79 21.29 0.95
CA ASN A 192 -2.36 22.37 1.75
C ASN A 192 -1.35 23.49 2.01
N ALA A 193 -0.09 23.15 2.31
CA ALA A 193 0.96 24.14 2.52
C ALA A 193 1.17 25.00 1.27
N LYS A 194 1.17 24.42 0.08
CA LYS A 194 1.30 25.14 -1.19
C LYS A 194 0.18 26.15 -1.43
N THR A 195 -1.01 25.96 -0.88
CA THR A 195 -2.10 26.97 -0.97
C THR A 195 -1.88 28.16 -0.05
N LEU A 196 -1.06 28.01 0.98
CA LEU A 196 -0.69 29.07 1.92
C LEU A 196 0.59 29.82 1.51
N GLY A 197 1.45 29.18 0.73
CA GLY A 197 2.73 29.72 0.27
C GLY A 197 3.68 28.58 -0.13
N GLU A 198 4.96 28.93 -0.39
CA GLU A 198 5.97 27.91 -0.74
C GLU A 198 6.43 27.16 0.53
N PRO A 199 6.31 25.84 0.59
CA PRO A 199 6.70 25.05 1.75
C PRO A 199 8.22 25.08 2.00
N THR A 200 8.63 25.24 3.25
CA THR A 200 10.01 25.05 3.68
C THR A 200 10.20 23.59 4.13
N TYR A 201 11.19 22.91 3.55
CA TYR A 201 11.52 21.52 3.87
C TYR A 201 12.70 21.46 4.84
N LEU A 202 12.69 20.48 5.72
CA LEU A 202 13.80 20.19 6.61
C LEU A 202 14.96 19.56 5.84
N THR A 203 16.18 19.80 6.30
CA THR A 203 17.36 19.05 5.85
C THR A 203 17.39 17.67 6.52
N ASP A 204 18.16 16.73 5.96
CA ASP A 204 18.31 15.41 6.57
C ASP A 204 18.94 15.52 7.98
N ASP A 205 19.92 16.42 8.17
CA ASP A 205 20.55 16.70 9.49
C ASP A 205 19.57 17.25 10.54
N GLN A 206 18.49 17.92 10.12
CA GLN A 206 17.46 18.40 11.04
C GLN A 206 16.47 17.32 11.45
N ILE A 207 16.45 16.20 10.74
CA ILE A 207 15.51 15.09 10.96
C ILE A 207 16.13 13.98 11.81
N GLU A 208 17.44 13.79 11.76
CA GLU A 208 18.18 12.84 12.60
C GLU A 208 18.14 13.25 14.08
#